data_36ce531bcd76619d2aa1c4348544b408
#
_entry.id   36ce531bcd76619d2aa1c4348544b408
#
_cell.length_a   1.000
_cell.length_b   1.000
_cell.length_c   1.000
_cell.angle_alpha   90.00
_cell.angle_beta   90.00
_cell.angle_gamma   90.00
#
_symmetry.space_group_name_H-M   'P 1'
#
loop_
_entity.id
_entity.type
_entity.pdbx_description
1 polymer ?
#
loop_
_entity_poly.entity_id
_entity_poly.type
_entity_poly.pdbx_seq_one_letter_code
_entity_poly.pdbx_strand_id
1 'polypeptide(L)'
;MYKRQVSGCDSILTLDLTINDSYSVTTVPMTACDSMEWQGTMYTTSGMYYDTLQTVTGCDSVLTLDLTINNSYVAPIDTLTACDSLVWQGTTYTTSGIYTDTLQTTAGCDSILTLDLTINDSYSLTTVPMTACDSMEWQGPIYTCLLYTSPSPRDEL
;
A
#
# COMPACT_ATOMS: atom_id res chain seq x y z
N MET A 1 66.35 -13.93 -11.03
CA MET A 1 67.73 -13.39 -10.95
C MET A 1 68.28 -13.33 -12.35
N TYR A 2 68.42 -12.16 -12.93
CA TYR A 2 68.93 -11.98 -14.29
C TYR A 2 70.34 -11.43 -14.17
N LYS A 3 71.34 -12.15 -14.73
CA LYS A 3 72.72 -11.70 -14.76
C LYS A 3 73.00 -11.13 -16.15
N ARG A 4 73.42 -9.86 -16.24
CA ARG A 4 73.95 -9.26 -17.45
C ARG A 4 75.42 -8.88 -17.20
N GLN A 5 76.31 -9.50 -17.96
CA GLN A 5 77.73 -9.13 -17.91
C GLN A 5 77.99 -8.00 -18.92
N VAL A 6 78.66 -6.95 -18.44
CA VAL A 6 79.25 -5.90 -19.25
C VAL A 6 80.68 -5.68 -18.75
N SER A 7 81.66 -5.90 -19.64
CA SER A 7 83.06 -5.62 -19.44
C SER A 7 83.71 -6.25 -18.17
N GLY A 8 83.45 -7.55 -17.88
CA GLY A 8 84.12 -8.28 -16.85
C GLY A 8 83.74 -8.06 -15.40
N CYS A 9 82.77 -7.23 -15.16
CA CYS A 9 82.21 -6.99 -13.81
C CYS A 9 80.77 -7.50 -13.77
N ASP A 10 80.44 -8.31 -12.75
CA ASP A 10 79.04 -8.78 -12.57
C ASP A 10 78.13 -7.63 -12.05
N SER A 11 77.07 -7.33 -12.79
CA SER A 11 75.97 -6.44 -12.33
C SER A 11 74.80 -7.29 -11.89
N ILE A 12 74.48 -7.21 -10.62
CA ILE A 12 73.29 -7.88 -10.03
C ILE A 12 72.11 -6.89 -10.06
N LEU A 13 71.09 -7.21 -10.84
CA LEU A 13 69.83 -6.50 -10.84
C LEU A 13 68.84 -7.27 -9.94
N THR A 14 68.45 -6.67 -8.86
CA THR A 14 67.42 -7.24 -7.96
C THR A 14 66.09 -6.61 -8.28
N LEU A 15 65.06 -7.42 -8.55
CA LEU A 15 63.68 -6.98 -8.64
C LEU A 15 63.01 -7.30 -7.29
N ASP A 16 62.55 -6.28 -6.63
CA ASP A 16 61.62 -6.40 -5.50
C ASP A 16 60.19 -6.19 -6.04
N LEU A 17 59.44 -7.30 -6.18
CA LEU A 17 58.12 -7.34 -6.76
C LEU A 17 57.12 -7.66 -5.68
N THR A 18 56.22 -6.71 -5.42
CA THR A 18 55.01 -6.91 -4.63
C THR A 18 53.81 -7.09 -5.56
N ILE A 19 53.16 -8.23 -5.46
CA ILE A 19 51.93 -8.52 -6.17
C ILE A 19 50.79 -8.36 -5.19
N ASN A 20 49.83 -7.45 -5.49
CA ASN A 20 48.62 -7.30 -4.74
C ASN A 20 47.47 -7.97 -5.50
N ASP A 21 46.70 -8.80 -4.81
CA ASP A 21 45.55 -9.50 -5.40
C ASP A 21 44.34 -8.61 -5.46
N SER A 22 43.50 -8.77 -6.48
CA SER A 22 42.14 -8.19 -6.53
C SER A 22 41.30 -8.78 -5.39
N TYR A 23 40.63 -7.94 -4.66
CA TYR A 23 39.78 -8.37 -3.55
C TYR A 23 38.32 -8.34 -3.93
N SER A 24 37.64 -9.48 -3.86
CA SER A 24 36.20 -9.61 -4.02
C SER A 24 35.50 -9.49 -2.67
N VAL A 25 34.65 -8.47 -2.52
CA VAL A 25 33.84 -8.33 -1.30
C VAL A 25 32.60 -9.24 -1.37
N THR A 26 32.20 -9.76 -0.23
CA THR A 26 31.03 -10.60 -0.06
C THR A 26 29.77 -9.94 -0.64
N THR A 27 28.93 -10.74 -1.31
CA THR A 27 27.59 -10.30 -1.77
C THR A 27 26.76 -9.79 -0.59
N VAL A 28 26.22 -8.59 -0.71
CA VAL A 28 25.37 -7.98 0.30
C VAL A 28 23.91 -8.09 -0.16
N PRO A 29 23.08 -8.91 0.51
CA PRO A 29 21.65 -8.96 0.20
C PRO A 29 20.98 -7.71 0.76
N MET A 30 20.19 -7.02 -0.08
CA MET A 30 19.39 -5.86 0.29
C MET A 30 18.00 -5.96 -0.30
N THR A 31 17.03 -5.44 0.46
CA THR A 31 15.62 -5.38 0.04
C THR A 31 15.14 -3.94 0.17
N ALA A 32 14.45 -3.46 -0.85
CA ALA A 32 13.88 -2.11 -0.87
C ALA A 32 12.50 -2.12 -1.53
N CYS A 33 11.77 -1.02 -1.33
CA CYS A 33 10.47 -0.81 -1.97
C CYS A 33 10.63 0.15 -3.14
N ASP A 34 10.09 -0.23 -4.30
CA ASP A 34 10.05 0.50 -5.56
C ASP A 34 11.42 0.83 -6.16
N SER A 35 12.35 1.30 -5.37
CA SER A 35 13.69 1.67 -5.85
C SER A 35 14.70 1.72 -4.71
N MET A 36 15.97 1.64 -5.09
CA MET A 36 17.11 1.77 -4.19
C MET A 36 18.26 2.49 -4.87
N GLU A 37 18.86 3.44 -4.17
CA GLU A 37 20.12 4.05 -4.59
C GLU A 37 21.31 3.26 -4.02
N TRP A 38 22.20 2.82 -4.92
CA TRP A 38 23.45 2.17 -4.56
C TRP A 38 24.58 2.67 -5.42
N GLN A 39 25.67 3.08 -4.77
CA GLN A 39 26.85 3.66 -5.43
C GLN A 39 26.50 4.80 -6.41
N GLY A 40 25.54 5.67 -6.03
CA GLY A 40 25.11 6.80 -6.83
C GLY A 40 24.21 6.44 -8.03
N THR A 41 23.80 5.18 -8.17
CA THR A 41 22.89 4.71 -9.23
C THR A 41 21.57 4.25 -8.63
N MET A 42 20.44 4.66 -9.24
CA MET A 42 19.11 4.24 -8.85
C MET A 42 18.72 2.94 -9.53
N TYR A 43 18.34 1.94 -8.75
CA TYR A 43 17.89 0.62 -9.22
C TYR A 43 16.40 0.45 -8.91
N THR A 44 15.63 0.01 -9.90
CA THR A 44 14.18 -0.22 -9.80
C THR A 44 13.77 -1.67 -10.04
N THR A 45 14.75 -2.53 -10.26
CA THR A 45 14.53 -3.96 -10.53
C THR A 45 15.40 -4.81 -9.62
N SER A 46 14.87 -5.99 -9.25
CA SER A 46 15.66 -6.99 -8.54
C SER A 46 16.75 -7.55 -9.43
N GLY A 47 17.90 -7.87 -8.83
CA GLY A 47 19.00 -8.46 -9.57
C GLY A 47 20.35 -8.40 -8.84
N MET A 48 21.35 -9.00 -9.46
CA MET A 48 22.73 -8.92 -9.02
C MET A 48 23.41 -7.73 -9.72
N TYR A 49 23.94 -6.80 -8.92
CA TYR A 49 24.64 -5.63 -9.42
C TYR A 49 26.08 -5.63 -8.93
N TYR A 50 26.96 -5.09 -9.77
CA TYR A 50 28.40 -5.09 -9.54
C TYR A 50 28.93 -3.68 -9.68
N ASP A 51 29.82 -3.31 -8.75
CA ASP A 51 30.61 -2.09 -8.86
C ASP A 51 32.07 -2.40 -8.63
N THR A 52 32.95 -1.68 -9.31
CA THR A 52 34.38 -1.89 -9.25
C THR A 52 35.06 -0.66 -8.70
N LEU A 53 35.64 -0.80 -7.53
CA LEU A 53 36.42 0.23 -6.85
C LEU A 53 37.90 -0.12 -6.92
N GLN A 54 38.73 0.90 -6.94
CA GLN A 54 40.18 0.70 -6.82
C GLN A 54 40.63 0.75 -5.35
N THR A 55 41.41 -0.20 -4.97
CA THR A 55 42.11 -0.18 -3.65
C THR A 55 43.20 0.89 -3.64
N VAL A 56 43.68 1.24 -2.47
CA VAL A 56 44.80 2.19 -2.31
C VAL A 56 46.11 1.71 -2.98
N THR A 57 46.21 0.43 -3.29
CA THR A 57 47.32 -0.18 -4.00
C THR A 57 47.10 -0.26 -5.50
N GLY A 58 46.00 0.28 -6.00
CA GLY A 58 45.66 0.32 -7.42
C GLY A 58 45.07 -0.98 -7.98
N CYS A 59 44.73 -1.96 -7.15
CA CYS A 59 44.05 -3.18 -7.55
C CYS A 59 42.54 -2.99 -7.55
N ASP A 60 41.81 -3.70 -8.43
CA ASP A 60 40.35 -3.65 -8.49
C ASP A 60 39.74 -4.41 -7.30
N SER A 61 38.71 -3.82 -6.71
CA SER A 61 37.83 -4.41 -5.68
C SER A 61 36.41 -4.47 -6.20
N VAL A 62 35.84 -5.66 -6.31
CA VAL A 62 34.48 -5.85 -6.82
C VAL A 62 33.49 -5.92 -5.68
N LEU A 63 32.57 -4.99 -5.60
CA LEU A 63 31.40 -5.03 -4.76
C LEU A 63 30.24 -5.72 -5.48
N THR A 64 29.53 -6.59 -4.77
CA THR A 64 28.36 -7.28 -5.30
C THR A 64 27.15 -6.98 -4.42
N LEU A 65 26.07 -6.55 -5.03
CA LEU A 65 24.77 -6.33 -4.41
C LEU A 65 23.78 -7.36 -4.96
N ASP A 66 23.13 -8.11 -4.07
CA ASP A 66 21.97 -8.94 -4.38
C ASP A 66 20.73 -8.18 -3.93
N LEU A 67 20.07 -7.51 -4.90
CA LEU A 67 18.98 -6.60 -4.65
C LEU A 67 17.61 -7.24 -4.93
N THR A 68 16.74 -7.19 -3.93
CA THR A 68 15.32 -7.50 -4.08
C THR A 68 14.49 -6.22 -4.00
N ILE A 69 13.82 -5.87 -5.11
CA ILE A 69 12.85 -4.78 -5.14
C ILE A 69 11.44 -5.36 -5.03
N ASN A 70 10.70 -4.91 -4.02
CA ASN A 70 9.28 -5.15 -3.87
C ASN A 70 8.53 -3.89 -4.26
N ASN A 71 7.39 -4.04 -4.93
CA ASN A 71 6.62 -2.89 -5.38
C ASN A 71 5.54 -2.53 -4.35
N SER A 72 5.33 -1.24 -4.16
CA SER A 72 4.13 -0.70 -3.55
C SER A 72 2.89 -1.06 -4.40
N TYR A 73 1.76 -1.23 -3.75
CA TYR A 73 0.52 -1.63 -4.41
C TYR A 73 -0.56 -0.56 -4.20
N VAL A 74 -1.21 -0.16 -5.27
CA VAL A 74 -2.40 0.68 -5.21
C VAL A 74 -3.59 -0.18 -5.57
N ALA A 75 -4.48 -0.42 -4.61
CA ALA A 75 -5.71 -1.19 -4.84
C ALA A 75 -6.69 -0.43 -5.75
N PRO A 76 -7.53 -1.14 -6.50
CA PRO A 76 -8.68 -0.52 -7.14
C PRO A 76 -9.54 0.25 -6.11
N ILE A 77 -10.24 1.28 -6.57
CA ILE A 77 -11.15 2.05 -5.70
C ILE A 77 -12.36 1.19 -5.36
N ASP A 78 -12.59 0.97 -4.07
CA ASP A 78 -13.81 0.36 -3.57
C ASP A 78 -14.92 1.41 -3.48
N THR A 79 -16.09 1.12 -4.04
CA THR A 79 -17.27 2.00 -3.96
C THR A 79 -18.31 1.36 -3.06
N LEU A 80 -18.63 2.01 -1.94
CA LEU A 80 -19.59 1.53 -0.95
C LEU A 80 -20.65 2.59 -0.66
N THR A 81 -21.87 2.09 -0.35
CA THR A 81 -22.98 2.92 0.11
C THR A 81 -23.47 2.37 1.44
N ALA A 82 -23.67 3.23 2.41
CA ALA A 82 -24.18 2.88 3.73
C ALA A 82 -25.23 3.89 4.22
N CYS A 83 -26.01 3.50 5.24
CA CYS A 83 -26.92 4.40 5.94
C CYS A 83 -26.25 4.88 7.21
N ASP A 84 -26.29 6.18 7.47
CA ASP A 84 -25.79 6.90 8.64
C ASP A 84 -24.28 6.78 8.88
N SER A 85 -23.72 5.59 8.81
CA SER A 85 -22.28 5.37 9.05
C SER A 85 -21.76 4.08 8.44
N LEU A 86 -20.45 4.04 8.20
CA LEU A 86 -19.71 2.84 7.80
C LEU A 86 -18.44 2.73 8.64
N VAL A 87 -18.14 1.52 9.11
CA VAL A 87 -16.81 1.21 9.67
C VAL A 87 -15.94 0.64 8.56
N TRP A 88 -14.82 1.31 8.26
CA TRP A 88 -13.84 0.86 7.28
C TRP A 88 -12.43 1.01 7.86
N GLN A 89 -11.62 -0.03 7.75
CA GLN A 89 -10.27 -0.12 8.32
C GLN A 89 -10.21 0.32 9.79
N GLY A 90 -11.25 -0.05 10.58
CA GLY A 90 -11.33 0.27 12.00
C GLY A 90 -11.78 1.70 12.34
N THR A 91 -12.00 2.56 11.34
CA THR A 91 -12.48 3.95 11.50
C THR A 91 -13.94 4.05 11.08
N THR A 92 -14.74 4.78 11.87
CA THR A 92 -16.15 5.04 11.55
C THR A 92 -16.27 6.34 10.76
N TYR A 93 -16.90 6.25 9.59
CA TYR A 93 -17.17 7.36 8.69
C TYR A 93 -18.68 7.65 8.69
N THR A 94 -19.05 8.92 8.83
CA THR A 94 -20.45 9.40 8.87
C THR A 94 -20.77 10.35 7.74
N THR A 95 -19.83 10.63 6.86
CA THR A 95 -20.00 11.52 5.72
C THR A 95 -19.56 10.83 4.44
N SER A 96 -20.20 11.20 3.33
CA SER A 96 -19.77 10.77 2.00
C SER A 96 -18.42 11.40 1.65
N GLY A 97 -17.59 10.68 0.91
CA GLY A 97 -16.28 11.18 0.48
C GLY A 97 -15.34 10.09 0.02
N ILE A 98 -14.17 10.51 -0.44
CA ILE A 98 -13.08 9.60 -0.80
C ILE A 98 -12.12 9.52 0.39
N TYR A 99 -11.89 8.31 0.86
CA TYR A 99 -11.01 8.00 1.99
C TYR A 99 -9.89 7.09 1.54
N THR A 100 -8.70 7.32 2.07
CA THR A 100 -7.53 6.50 1.78
C THR A 100 -6.95 5.95 3.07
N ASP A 101 -6.47 4.72 3.00
CA ASP A 101 -5.70 4.09 4.07
C ASP A 101 -4.45 3.46 3.50
N THR A 102 -3.37 3.47 4.28
CA THR A 102 -2.08 2.92 3.87
C THR A 102 -1.71 1.78 4.79
N LEU A 103 -1.70 0.58 4.23
CA LEU A 103 -1.25 -0.62 4.90
C LEU A 103 0.13 -1.02 4.38
N GLN A 104 0.88 -1.79 5.17
CA GLN A 104 2.13 -2.37 4.69
C GLN A 104 1.88 -3.78 4.15
N THR A 105 2.50 -4.08 3.01
CA THR A 105 2.58 -5.43 2.47
C THR A 105 3.41 -6.33 3.39
N THR A 106 3.38 -7.63 3.19
CA THR A 106 4.24 -8.59 3.91
C THR A 106 5.74 -8.34 3.71
N ALA A 107 6.09 -7.66 2.61
CA ALA A 107 7.46 -7.23 2.31
C ALA A 107 7.82 -5.85 2.92
N GLY A 108 6.89 -5.22 3.65
CA GLY A 108 7.08 -3.92 4.29
C GLY A 108 6.87 -2.71 3.37
N CYS A 109 6.41 -2.92 2.13
CA CYS A 109 6.10 -1.83 1.19
C CYS A 109 4.66 -1.34 1.37
N ASP A 110 4.39 -0.10 0.97
CA ASP A 110 3.08 0.50 1.12
C ASP A 110 2.03 -0.15 0.23
N SER A 111 0.82 -0.32 0.78
CA SER A 111 -0.38 -0.72 0.06
C SER A 111 -1.45 0.34 0.30
N ILE A 112 -1.80 1.08 -0.74
CA ILE A 112 -2.78 2.17 -0.67
C ILE A 112 -4.15 1.62 -1.03
N LEU A 113 -5.09 1.72 -0.09
CA LEU A 113 -6.50 1.42 -0.27
C LEU A 113 -7.26 2.74 -0.44
N THR A 114 -8.23 2.76 -1.35
CA THR A 114 -9.09 3.92 -1.56
C THR A 114 -10.55 3.49 -1.51
N LEU A 115 -11.35 4.19 -0.73
CA LEU A 115 -12.79 4.01 -0.60
C LEU A 115 -13.50 5.25 -1.11
N ASP A 116 -14.42 5.08 -2.06
CA ASP A 116 -15.42 6.07 -2.46
C ASP A 116 -16.73 5.74 -1.73
N LEU A 117 -17.04 6.51 -0.69
CA LEU A 117 -18.14 6.24 0.23
C LEU A 117 -19.31 7.20 0.01
N THR A 118 -20.49 6.63 -0.16
CA THR A 118 -21.76 7.36 -0.12
C THR A 118 -22.50 7.02 1.17
N ILE A 119 -22.73 8.02 2.02
CA ILE A 119 -23.58 7.90 3.21
C ILE A 119 -24.95 8.53 2.89
N ASN A 120 -26.00 7.76 3.12
CA ASN A 120 -27.38 8.22 3.08
C ASN A 120 -27.91 8.30 4.51
N ASP A 121 -28.60 9.40 4.83
CA ASP A 121 -29.23 9.56 6.13
C ASP A 121 -30.44 8.63 6.25
N SER A 122 -30.61 8.00 7.41
CA SER A 122 -31.84 7.28 7.70
C SER A 122 -33.01 8.26 7.83
N TYR A 123 -34.12 7.90 7.22
CA TYR A 123 -35.33 8.68 7.44
C TYR A 123 -35.86 8.45 8.84
N SER A 124 -35.98 9.48 9.66
CA SER A 124 -36.76 9.40 10.88
C SER A 124 -38.24 9.31 10.50
N LEU A 125 -38.88 8.23 10.97
CA LEU A 125 -40.34 8.08 10.81
C LEU A 125 -41.04 9.14 11.68
N THR A 126 -41.43 10.26 11.06
CA THR A 126 -42.22 11.26 11.77
C THR A 126 -43.68 10.78 11.77
N THR A 127 -44.17 10.37 12.92
CA THR A 127 -45.61 10.09 13.08
C THR A 127 -46.35 11.42 13.04
N VAL A 128 -47.15 11.65 11.98
CA VAL A 128 -48.03 12.80 11.89
C VAL A 128 -49.36 12.40 12.50
N PRO A 129 -49.74 12.88 13.69
CA PRO A 129 -51.05 12.61 14.24
C PRO A 129 -52.08 13.34 13.39
N MET A 130 -53.03 12.62 12.82
CA MET A 130 -54.09 13.16 12.01
C MET A 130 -55.42 12.70 12.57
N THR A 131 -56.41 13.62 12.54
CA THR A 131 -57.78 13.32 12.96
C THR A 131 -58.69 13.72 11.82
N ALA A 132 -59.52 12.81 11.39
CA ALA A 132 -60.50 13.07 10.32
C ALA A 132 -61.86 12.46 10.72
N CYS A 133 -62.94 13.02 10.21
CA CYS A 133 -64.28 12.46 10.28
C CYS A 133 -64.54 11.68 9.00
N ASP A 134 -65.04 10.47 9.11
CA ASP A 134 -65.40 9.55 8.01
C ASP A 134 -64.23 9.00 7.18
N SER A 135 -63.49 9.84 6.49
CA SER A 135 -62.36 9.41 5.65
C SER A 135 -61.32 10.50 5.50
N MET A 136 -60.09 10.08 5.16
CA MET A 136 -58.98 10.96 4.85
C MET A 136 -58.12 10.36 3.74
N GLU A 137 -57.73 11.21 2.79
CA GLU A 137 -56.73 10.85 1.79
C GLU A 137 -55.34 11.24 2.31
N TRP A 138 -54.40 10.29 2.31
CA TRP A 138 -53.00 10.54 2.66
C TRP A 138 -52.07 9.84 1.68
N GLN A 139 -51.27 10.61 1.01
CA GLN A 139 -50.32 10.14 -0.02
C GLN A 139 -50.96 9.25 -1.11
N GLY A 140 -52.20 9.55 -1.51
CA GLY A 140 -52.93 8.87 -2.57
C GLY A 140 -53.95 7.82 -2.11
N PRO A 141 -53.70 6.94 -1.14
CA PRO A 141 -54.71 6.07 -0.57
C PRO A 141 -55.72 6.83 0.31
N ILE A 142 -57.00 6.42 0.22
CA ILE A 142 -58.06 6.92 1.12
C ILE A 142 -58.19 5.95 2.29
N TYR A 143 -58.04 6.47 3.49
CA TYR A 143 -58.24 5.75 4.74
C TYR A 143 -59.63 6.09 5.30
N THR A 144 -60.44 5.07 5.55
CA THR A 144 -61.79 5.22 6.10
C THR A 144 -61.87 4.65 7.50
N CYS A 145 -62.57 5.32 8.40
CA CYS A 145 -62.93 4.74 9.68
C CYS A 145 -63.87 3.56 9.47
N LEU A 146 -63.45 2.35 9.76
CA LEU A 146 -64.37 1.21 9.88
C LEU A 146 -65.12 1.38 11.19
N LEU A 147 -66.32 1.99 11.11
CA LEU A 147 -67.28 1.92 12.21
C LEU A 147 -67.70 0.47 12.35
N TYR A 148 -67.15 -0.21 13.35
CA TYR A 148 -67.72 -1.48 13.78
C TYR A 148 -69.01 -1.07 14.53
N THR A 149 -70.15 -1.09 13.86
CA THR A 149 -71.44 -1.03 14.51
C THR A 149 -71.67 -2.39 15.17
N SER A 150 -71.27 -2.50 16.42
CA SER A 150 -71.81 -3.57 17.27
C SER A 150 -73.35 -3.40 17.30
N PRO A 151 -74.11 -4.43 16.91
CA PRO A 151 -75.54 -4.35 17.03
C PRO A 151 -75.86 -4.03 18.49
N SER A 152 -76.68 -3.00 18.67
CA SER A 152 -77.17 -2.58 20.00
C SER A 152 -77.94 -3.74 20.61
N PRO A 153 -77.71 -4.12 21.86
CA PRO A 153 -78.49 -5.18 22.55
C PRO A 153 -79.96 -4.82 22.75
N ARG A 154 -80.44 -3.72 22.16
CA ARG A 154 -81.82 -3.25 22.31
C ARG A 154 -82.75 -3.60 21.16
N ASP A 155 -82.28 -4.24 20.09
CA ASP A 155 -83.13 -4.58 18.96
C ASP A 155 -83.66 -6.02 19.01
N GLU A 156 -83.62 -6.68 20.16
CA GLU A 156 -84.35 -7.93 20.42
C GLU A 156 -85.54 -7.66 21.33
N LEU A 157 -86.65 -7.26 20.77
CA LEU A 157 -88.02 -7.43 21.30
C LEU A 157 -88.98 -7.66 20.13
#